data_240a63f49a4940a0d79fab33669bfb90
#
_entry.id   240a63f49a4940a0d79fab33669bfb90
#
_cell.length_a   1.000
_cell.length_b   1.000
_cell.length_c   1.000
_cell.angle_alpha   90.00
_cell.angle_beta   90.00
_cell.angle_gamma   90.00
#
_symmetry.space_group_name_H-M   'P 1'
#
loop_
_entity.id
_entity.type
_entity.pdbx_description
1 polymer ?
#
loop_
_entity_poly.entity_id
_entity_poly.type
_entity_poly.pdbx_seq_one_letter_code
_entity_poly.pdbx_strand_id
1 'polypeptide(L)'
;MIGRAAITQRDDGMVVDPRSDVEWLEWVPAGAVRNWCDGDLLVDWLAEYGEQHGFRRDDRLPGYDRVFDLPRFLMEQGRRFEQALLVDLQARWPVARISTRPDESRSLAAAEATWDAMKDGAPLIASAVLRDPERRTFGVADLLVRSDILGELCPDAFIGDQLELPVAALRHGRHYRVVDVKFSTLHLLKDGGLGANDVDVMAQAWIYNEALGRLQGFTPPAAYVAGRAWRQGAARGDRCWERLARVPSDAYVRSRDEDLASIVARACAWIRRLRTEGAEWRVLPIPSVPELWPNMKANSDFPWHTAKAEIAVKLADLTILPRERRASCRGARDRRDAMG
;
A
#
# COMPACT_ATOMS: atom_id res chain seq x y z
N MET A 1 -24.47 1.84 -1.65
CA MET A 1 -24.34 3.31 -1.71
C MET A 1 -23.45 3.70 -2.87
N ILE A 2 -23.80 4.73 -3.61
CA ILE A 2 -23.03 5.16 -4.79
C ILE A 2 -22.95 6.70 -4.85
N GLY A 3 -21.93 7.18 -5.55
CA GLY A 3 -21.73 8.60 -5.77
C GLY A 3 -21.30 9.37 -4.53
N ARG A 4 -21.62 10.67 -4.47
CA ARG A 4 -21.18 11.58 -3.41
C ARG A 4 -21.53 11.09 -1.99
N ALA A 5 -22.69 10.46 -1.80
CA ALA A 5 -23.09 9.91 -0.51
C ALA A 5 -22.16 8.77 -0.03
N ALA A 6 -21.52 8.03 -0.94
CA ALA A 6 -20.57 6.98 -0.58
C ALA A 6 -19.31 7.48 0.12
N ILE A 7 -19.02 8.78 0.05
CA ILE A 7 -17.87 9.41 0.69
C ILE A 7 -18.06 9.57 2.20
N THR A 8 -19.33 9.72 2.63
CA THR A 8 -19.65 10.04 4.02
C THR A 8 -20.66 9.09 4.67
N GLN A 9 -21.28 8.17 3.93
CA GLN A 9 -22.33 7.32 4.45
C GLN A 9 -22.00 5.83 4.35
N ARG A 10 -22.44 5.08 5.38
CA ARG A 10 -22.42 3.62 5.41
C ARG A 10 -23.63 3.04 4.65
N ASP A 11 -23.62 1.73 4.41
CA ASP A 11 -24.71 1.03 3.72
C ASP A 11 -26.04 1.07 4.52
N ASP A 12 -25.95 1.20 5.86
CA ASP A 12 -27.10 1.41 6.75
C ASP A 12 -27.63 2.86 6.72
N GLY A 13 -27.05 3.74 5.90
CA GLY A 13 -27.44 5.16 5.77
C GLY A 13 -26.82 6.08 6.84
N MET A 14 -26.10 5.54 7.81
CA MET A 14 -25.46 6.35 8.85
C MET A 14 -24.37 7.24 8.25
N VAL A 15 -24.39 8.53 8.58
CA VAL A 15 -23.36 9.48 8.17
C VAL A 15 -22.12 9.31 9.07
N VAL A 16 -20.97 9.09 8.44
CA VAL A 16 -19.67 8.94 9.11
C VAL A 16 -18.66 9.88 8.45
N ASP A 17 -18.77 11.16 8.80
CA ASP A 17 -17.83 12.18 8.31
C ASP A 17 -17.07 12.78 9.50
N PRO A 18 -15.79 12.41 9.70
CA PRO A 18 -15.03 12.87 10.85
C PRO A 18 -14.83 14.39 10.79
N ARG A 19 -15.12 15.07 11.90
CA ARG A 19 -15.01 16.53 12.03
C ARG A 19 -13.97 16.97 13.05
N SER A 20 -13.42 16.01 13.81
CA SER A 20 -12.40 16.24 14.83
C SER A 20 -11.27 15.23 14.71
N ASP A 21 -10.11 15.56 15.28
CA ASP A 21 -8.98 14.63 15.33
C ASP A 21 -9.32 13.34 16.07
N VAL A 22 -10.18 13.41 17.10
CA VAL A 22 -10.64 12.23 17.85
C VAL A 22 -11.43 11.27 16.95
N GLU A 23 -12.32 11.76 16.12
CA GLU A 23 -13.07 10.94 15.17
C GLU A 23 -12.16 10.33 14.09
N TRP A 24 -11.09 11.04 13.69
CA TRP A 24 -10.08 10.53 12.76
C TRP A 24 -9.23 9.40 13.35
N LEU A 25 -9.20 9.18 14.67
CA LEU A 25 -8.48 8.04 15.25
C LEU A 25 -9.00 6.68 14.75
N GLU A 26 -10.28 6.60 14.40
CA GLU A 26 -10.86 5.39 13.86
C GLU A 26 -10.62 5.19 12.36
N TRP A 27 -10.25 6.25 11.66
CA TRP A 27 -9.99 6.19 10.23
C TRP A 27 -8.53 5.84 9.95
N VAL A 28 -8.33 4.78 9.16
CA VAL A 28 -7.00 4.25 8.86
C VAL A 28 -6.59 4.68 7.46
N PRO A 29 -5.48 5.41 7.31
CA PRO A 29 -4.95 5.72 5.98
C PRO A 29 -4.42 4.44 5.33
N ALA A 30 -4.62 4.29 4.01
CA ALA A 30 -4.25 3.07 3.27
C ALA A 30 -2.77 2.68 3.43
N GLY A 31 -1.87 3.67 3.52
CA GLY A 31 -0.44 3.40 3.74
C GLY A 31 -0.08 2.89 5.14
N ALA A 32 -0.97 3.06 6.15
CA ALA A 32 -0.67 2.63 7.52
C ALA A 32 -0.71 1.10 7.72
N VAL A 33 -1.30 0.36 6.80
CA VAL A 33 -1.38 -1.11 6.89
C VAL A 33 -0.06 -1.82 6.57
N ARG A 34 0.94 -1.08 6.09
CA ARG A 34 2.21 -1.60 5.62
C ARG A 34 2.94 -2.45 6.65
N ASN A 35 3.19 -1.90 7.84
CA ASN A 35 4.00 -2.59 8.85
C ASN A 35 3.33 -3.87 9.36
N TRP A 36 2.00 -3.92 9.39
CA TRP A 36 1.26 -5.18 9.60
C TRP A 36 1.57 -6.19 8.50
N CYS A 37 1.55 -5.76 7.25
CA CYS A 37 1.84 -6.60 6.10
C CYS A 37 3.30 -7.08 6.09
N ASP A 38 4.24 -6.27 6.56
CA ASP A 38 5.66 -6.62 6.68
C ASP A 38 5.98 -7.44 7.96
N GLY A 39 5.01 -7.56 8.87
CA GLY A 39 5.19 -8.22 10.16
C GLY A 39 6.14 -7.47 11.10
N ASP A 40 6.13 -6.14 11.06
CA ASP A 40 7.02 -5.26 11.84
C ASP A 40 6.23 -4.18 12.59
N LEU A 41 5.37 -4.63 13.50
CA LEU A 41 4.40 -3.79 14.18
C LEU A 41 5.03 -2.86 15.23
N LEU A 42 6.21 -3.22 15.73
CA LEU A 42 6.98 -2.36 16.63
C LEU A 42 7.26 -0.99 16.02
N VAL A 43 7.45 -0.92 14.69
CA VAL A 43 7.73 0.34 14.00
C VAL A 43 6.54 1.29 14.07
N ASP A 44 5.30 0.79 14.02
CA ASP A 44 4.11 1.63 14.21
C ASP A 44 4.07 2.24 15.62
N TRP A 45 4.37 1.42 16.64
CA TRP A 45 4.40 1.89 18.01
C TRP A 45 5.55 2.90 18.25
N LEU A 46 6.72 2.64 17.69
CA LEU A 46 7.85 3.59 17.76
C LEU A 46 7.51 4.92 17.09
N ALA A 47 6.79 4.88 15.98
CA ALA A 47 6.39 6.09 15.25
C ALA A 47 5.43 6.97 16.07
N GLU A 48 4.55 6.36 16.85
CA GLU A 48 3.54 7.08 17.65
C GLU A 48 4.05 7.46 19.03
N TYR A 49 4.74 6.54 19.72
CA TYR A 49 5.09 6.67 21.13
C TYR A 49 6.59 6.60 21.44
N GLY A 50 7.42 6.23 20.48
CA GLY A 50 8.84 5.93 20.71
C GLY A 50 9.60 7.07 21.38
N GLU A 51 9.42 8.32 20.93
CA GLU A 51 10.09 9.49 21.53
C GLU A 51 9.68 9.74 22.98
N GLN A 52 8.42 9.53 23.33
CA GLN A 52 7.90 9.66 24.69
C GLN A 52 8.51 8.59 25.62
N HIS A 53 8.90 7.44 25.07
CA HIS A 53 9.56 6.36 25.79
C HIS A 53 11.10 6.41 25.73
N GLY A 54 11.67 7.53 25.25
CA GLY A 54 13.12 7.78 25.23
C GLY A 54 13.86 7.18 24.04
N PHE A 55 13.16 6.60 23.07
CA PHE A 55 13.77 6.16 21.80
C PHE A 55 13.98 7.35 20.87
N ARG A 56 15.06 7.30 20.08
CA ARG A 56 15.41 8.37 19.15
C ARG A 56 15.27 7.90 17.71
N ARG A 57 14.79 8.78 16.88
CA ARG A 57 14.75 8.57 15.42
C ARG A 57 16.15 8.64 14.83
N ASP A 58 16.41 7.82 13.81
CA ASP A 58 17.70 7.79 13.10
C ASP A 58 18.07 9.16 12.52
N ASP A 59 17.09 9.89 11.97
CA ASP A 59 17.29 11.24 11.41
C ASP A 59 17.57 12.33 12.46
N ARG A 60 17.55 11.99 13.76
CA ARG A 60 17.90 12.86 14.88
C ARG A 60 19.13 12.40 15.66
N LEU A 61 19.79 11.33 15.21
CA LEU A 61 21.00 10.84 15.87
C LEU A 61 22.21 11.72 15.53
N PRO A 62 23.19 11.85 16.48
CA PRO A 62 24.46 12.49 16.19
C PRO A 62 25.15 11.79 15.02
N GLY A 63 25.61 12.57 14.04
CA GLY A 63 26.28 12.04 12.85
C GLY A 63 25.35 11.61 11.72
N TYR A 64 24.03 11.79 11.87
CA TYR A 64 23.13 11.62 10.74
C TYR A 64 23.47 12.60 9.61
N ASP A 65 23.66 12.05 8.42
CA ASP A 65 23.89 12.83 7.22
C ASP A 65 22.79 12.54 6.17
N ARG A 66 22.03 13.57 5.89
CA ARG A 66 20.92 13.52 4.92
C ARG A 66 21.34 13.09 3.52
N VAL A 67 22.61 13.30 3.14
CA VAL A 67 23.13 12.94 1.81
C VAL A 67 23.26 11.42 1.67
N PHE A 68 23.54 10.71 2.77
CA PHE A 68 23.70 9.27 2.81
C PHE A 68 22.43 8.52 3.25
N ASP A 69 21.30 9.25 3.39
CA ASP A 69 19.99 8.65 3.72
C ASP A 69 19.37 7.98 2.50
N LEU A 70 19.62 6.68 2.35
CA LEU A 70 19.08 5.87 1.25
C LEU A 70 17.55 5.83 1.21
N PRO A 71 16.82 5.58 2.32
CA PRO A 71 15.36 5.63 2.34
C PRO A 71 14.80 6.96 1.82
N ARG A 72 15.37 8.07 2.27
CA ARG A 72 14.99 9.41 1.80
C ARG A 72 15.27 9.60 0.32
N PHE A 73 16.43 9.18 -0.15
CA PHE A 73 16.78 9.22 -1.56
C PHE A 73 15.77 8.43 -2.40
N LEU A 74 15.41 7.20 -1.97
CA LEU A 74 14.43 6.38 -2.68
C LEU A 74 13.04 7.02 -2.70
N MET A 75 12.60 7.64 -1.60
CA MET A 75 11.34 8.39 -1.55
C MET A 75 11.35 9.58 -2.54
N GLU A 76 12.46 10.30 -2.64
CA GLU A 76 12.59 11.40 -3.59
C GLU A 76 12.58 10.91 -5.04
N GLN A 77 13.28 9.80 -5.33
CA GLN A 77 13.23 9.18 -6.67
C GLN A 77 11.81 8.68 -7.01
N GLY A 78 11.08 8.15 -6.04
CA GLY A 78 9.67 7.79 -6.19
C GLY A 78 8.82 8.97 -6.68
N ARG A 79 8.89 10.10 -5.96
CA ARG A 79 8.16 11.32 -6.34
C ARG A 79 8.54 11.85 -7.73
N ARG A 80 9.84 11.82 -8.06
CA ARG A 80 10.31 12.23 -9.40
C ARG A 80 9.78 11.30 -10.49
N PHE A 81 9.73 10.00 -10.22
CA PHE A 81 9.19 9.03 -11.15
C PHE A 81 7.69 9.24 -11.38
N GLU A 82 6.90 9.39 -10.32
CA GLU A 82 5.48 9.71 -10.40
C GLU A 82 5.24 10.99 -11.20
N GLN A 83 6.02 12.02 -10.95
CA GLN A 83 5.90 13.29 -11.68
C GLN A 83 6.27 13.15 -13.16
N ALA A 84 7.34 12.42 -13.49
CA ALA A 84 7.72 12.16 -14.87
C ALA A 84 6.64 11.37 -15.61
N LEU A 85 6.05 10.37 -14.95
CA LEU A 85 4.93 9.60 -15.46
C LEU A 85 3.71 10.49 -15.76
N LEU A 86 3.37 11.38 -14.84
CA LEU A 86 2.26 12.32 -15.04
C LEU A 86 2.50 13.27 -16.21
N VAL A 87 3.72 13.76 -16.39
CA VAL A 87 4.08 14.63 -17.53
C VAL A 87 3.90 13.87 -18.86
N ASP A 88 4.34 12.61 -18.93
CA ASP A 88 4.15 11.76 -20.11
C ASP A 88 2.66 11.53 -20.42
N LEU A 89 1.86 11.23 -19.40
CA LEU A 89 0.41 11.07 -19.54
C LEU A 89 -0.29 12.36 -19.96
N GLN A 90 0.10 13.50 -19.41
CA GLN A 90 -0.46 14.81 -19.75
C GLN A 90 -0.19 15.23 -21.20
N ALA A 91 0.87 14.71 -21.83
CA ALA A 91 1.14 14.94 -23.25
C ALA A 91 0.11 14.25 -24.17
N ARG A 92 -0.62 13.25 -23.66
CA ARG A 92 -1.56 12.42 -24.43
C ARG A 92 -3.03 12.67 -24.02
N TRP A 93 -3.30 12.89 -22.74
CA TRP A 93 -4.67 13.04 -22.21
C TRP A 93 -4.76 14.17 -21.18
N PRO A 94 -5.92 14.81 -21.06
CA PRO A 94 -6.20 15.70 -19.93
C PRO A 94 -6.11 14.95 -18.61
N VAL A 95 -5.45 15.55 -17.61
CA VAL A 95 -5.32 15.01 -16.26
C VAL A 95 -5.96 15.96 -15.25
N ALA A 96 -6.99 15.51 -14.56
CA ALA A 96 -7.53 16.19 -13.39
C ALA A 96 -6.62 15.90 -12.18
N ARG A 97 -6.00 16.92 -11.60
CA ARG A 97 -5.19 16.78 -10.39
C ARG A 97 -6.01 17.24 -9.19
N ILE A 98 -6.21 16.35 -8.22
CA ILE A 98 -7.09 16.61 -7.07
C ILE A 98 -6.28 17.14 -5.88
N SER A 99 -5.39 16.34 -5.33
CA SER A 99 -4.60 16.70 -4.16
C SER A 99 -3.18 17.06 -4.55
N THR A 100 -2.63 18.07 -3.91
CA THR A 100 -1.24 18.48 -4.09
C THR A 100 -0.45 18.47 -2.79
N ARG A 101 -1.14 18.28 -1.64
CA ARG A 101 -0.55 18.33 -0.31
C ARG A 101 -0.98 17.11 0.52
N PRO A 102 -0.08 16.60 1.39
CA PRO A 102 -0.38 15.42 2.22
C PRO A 102 -1.57 15.60 3.17
N ASP A 103 -1.81 16.81 3.66
CA ASP A 103 -2.92 17.14 4.57
C ASP A 103 -4.30 17.07 3.88
N GLU A 104 -4.34 17.15 2.56
CA GLU A 104 -5.59 17.03 1.79
C GLU A 104 -6.16 15.61 1.75
N SER A 105 -5.41 14.59 2.17
CA SER A 105 -5.90 13.20 2.24
C SER A 105 -7.16 13.05 3.11
N ARG A 106 -7.33 13.93 4.12
CA ARG A 106 -8.51 14.01 5.00
C ARG A 106 -9.59 14.98 4.50
N SER A 107 -9.37 15.67 3.40
CA SER A 107 -10.28 16.70 2.91
C SER A 107 -11.53 16.09 2.29
N LEU A 108 -12.72 16.44 2.81
CA LEU A 108 -13.99 16.08 2.20
C LEU A 108 -14.11 16.73 0.82
N ALA A 109 -13.75 18.02 0.69
CA ALA A 109 -13.81 18.73 -0.57
C ALA A 109 -12.93 18.07 -1.66
N ALA A 110 -11.74 17.57 -1.30
CA ALA A 110 -10.90 16.84 -2.24
C ALA A 110 -11.50 15.48 -2.64
N ALA A 111 -12.16 14.76 -1.72
CA ALA A 111 -12.89 13.54 -2.06
C ALA A 111 -14.08 13.83 -2.97
N GLU A 112 -14.81 14.91 -2.72
CA GLU A 112 -15.90 15.38 -3.60
C GLU A 112 -15.39 15.81 -4.98
N ALA A 113 -14.25 16.49 -5.05
CA ALA A 113 -13.61 16.87 -6.31
C ALA A 113 -13.17 15.63 -7.13
N THR A 114 -12.74 14.54 -6.45
CA THR A 114 -12.49 13.26 -7.11
C THR A 114 -13.76 12.75 -7.80
N TRP A 115 -14.88 12.75 -7.07
CA TRP A 115 -16.17 12.32 -7.63
C TRP A 115 -16.63 13.21 -8.78
N ASP A 116 -16.49 14.52 -8.66
CA ASP A 116 -16.86 15.47 -9.71
C ASP A 116 -16.03 15.23 -10.99
N ALA A 117 -14.71 15.06 -10.87
CA ALA A 117 -13.86 14.70 -11.99
C ALA A 117 -14.26 13.37 -12.66
N MET A 118 -14.66 12.38 -11.87
CA MET A 118 -15.18 11.11 -12.41
C MET A 118 -16.49 11.31 -13.18
N LYS A 119 -17.43 12.09 -12.66
CA LYS A 119 -18.71 12.41 -13.35
C LYS A 119 -18.49 13.17 -14.67
N ASP A 120 -17.52 14.06 -14.67
CA ASP A 120 -17.15 14.86 -15.86
C ASP A 120 -16.41 14.02 -16.90
N GLY A 121 -16.07 12.75 -16.58
CA GLY A 121 -15.43 11.82 -17.49
C GLY A 121 -13.96 12.11 -17.72
N ALA A 122 -13.26 12.71 -16.75
CA ALA A 122 -11.82 12.96 -16.87
C ALA A 122 -11.08 11.65 -17.26
N PRO A 123 -10.26 11.65 -18.32
CA PRO A 123 -9.54 10.46 -18.75
C PRO A 123 -8.63 9.90 -17.65
N LEU A 124 -7.98 10.80 -16.92
CA LEU A 124 -7.03 10.51 -15.85
C LEU A 124 -7.29 11.46 -14.67
N ILE A 125 -7.27 10.91 -13.47
CA ILE A 125 -7.38 11.67 -12.22
C ILE A 125 -6.16 11.33 -11.37
N ALA A 126 -5.29 12.32 -11.15
CA ALA A 126 -4.07 12.17 -10.37
C ALA A 126 -4.29 12.61 -8.93
N SER A 127 -3.65 11.91 -8.00
CA SER A 127 -3.72 12.15 -6.55
C SER A 127 -5.17 12.20 -6.07
N ALA A 128 -5.95 11.19 -6.45
CA ALA A 128 -7.37 11.07 -6.18
C ALA A 128 -7.61 10.74 -4.70
N VAL A 129 -8.36 11.57 -3.99
CA VAL A 129 -8.73 11.31 -2.60
C VAL A 129 -9.91 10.36 -2.56
N LEU A 130 -9.70 9.20 -1.94
CA LEU A 130 -10.70 8.15 -1.76
C LEU A 130 -11.01 7.92 -0.29
N ARG A 131 -12.28 7.66 0.02
CA ARG A 131 -12.78 7.41 1.38
C ARG A 131 -13.75 6.23 1.36
N ASP A 132 -13.62 5.32 2.33
CA ASP A 132 -14.58 4.25 2.59
C ASP A 132 -15.12 4.37 4.01
N PRO A 133 -16.31 4.96 4.20
CA PRO A 133 -16.95 5.10 5.51
C PRO A 133 -17.32 3.76 6.15
N GLU A 134 -17.55 2.71 5.36
CA GLU A 134 -17.90 1.39 5.88
C GLU A 134 -16.71 0.78 6.63
N ARG A 135 -15.54 0.80 6.00
CA ARG A 135 -14.30 0.30 6.59
C ARG A 135 -13.55 1.35 7.41
N ARG A 136 -14.01 2.62 7.33
CA ARG A 136 -13.29 3.77 7.89
C ARG A 136 -11.83 3.80 7.45
N THR A 137 -11.64 3.70 6.13
CA THR A 137 -10.34 3.84 5.48
C THR A 137 -10.33 5.00 4.50
N PHE A 138 -9.17 5.57 4.26
CA PHE A 138 -9.00 6.69 3.35
C PHE A 138 -7.59 6.72 2.78
N GLY A 139 -7.40 7.52 1.74
CA GLY A 139 -6.07 7.82 1.23
C GLY A 139 -6.10 8.53 -0.11
N VAL A 140 -4.92 8.71 -0.67
CA VAL A 140 -4.70 9.35 -1.97
C VAL A 140 -4.16 8.29 -2.92
N ALA A 141 -4.98 7.89 -3.89
CA ALA A 141 -4.56 7.01 -4.96
C ALA A 141 -3.74 7.82 -5.99
N ASP A 142 -2.61 7.29 -6.45
CA ASP A 142 -1.73 7.98 -7.39
C ASP A 142 -2.48 8.33 -8.67
N LEU A 143 -3.21 7.35 -9.24
CA LEU A 143 -3.99 7.52 -10.44
C LEU A 143 -5.33 6.77 -10.37
N LEU A 144 -6.41 7.43 -10.79
CA LEU A 144 -7.59 6.77 -11.31
C LEU A 144 -7.58 6.92 -12.83
N VAL A 145 -7.63 5.80 -13.52
CA VAL A 145 -7.60 5.74 -14.97
C VAL A 145 -8.94 5.24 -15.48
N ARG A 146 -9.56 5.97 -16.40
CA ARG A 146 -10.81 5.55 -17.04
C ARG A 146 -10.57 4.28 -17.85
N SER A 147 -11.50 3.34 -17.85
CA SER A 147 -11.30 1.99 -18.40
C SER A 147 -10.83 1.95 -19.85
N ASP A 148 -11.38 2.79 -20.72
CA ASP A 148 -10.99 2.93 -22.10
C ASP A 148 -9.52 3.40 -22.26
N ILE A 149 -9.12 4.40 -21.45
CA ILE A 149 -7.75 4.93 -21.43
C ILE A 149 -6.76 3.89 -20.92
N LEU A 150 -7.14 3.12 -19.90
CA LEU A 150 -6.27 2.04 -19.40
C LEU A 150 -6.11 0.93 -20.47
N GLY A 151 -7.16 0.63 -21.23
CA GLY A 151 -7.11 -0.30 -22.35
C GLY A 151 -6.15 0.15 -23.47
N GLU A 152 -6.04 1.49 -23.70
CA GLU A 152 -5.07 2.05 -24.65
C GLU A 152 -3.64 2.03 -24.10
N LEU A 153 -3.47 2.30 -22.78
CA LEU A 153 -2.17 2.32 -22.12
C LEU A 153 -1.56 0.94 -21.96
N CYS A 154 -2.36 -0.03 -21.54
CA CYS A 154 -1.96 -1.40 -21.27
C CYS A 154 -3.08 -2.36 -21.68
N PRO A 155 -3.14 -2.78 -22.95
CA PRO A 155 -4.20 -3.67 -23.44
C PRO A 155 -4.30 -4.99 -22.66
N ASP A 156 -3.19 -5.48 -22.15
CA ASP A 156 -3.12 -6.72 -21.35
C ASP A 156 -3.67 -6.56 -19.92
N ALA A 157 -4.03 -5.34 -19.49
CA ALA A 157 -4.58 -5.10 -18.17
C ALA A 157 -5.96 -5.75 -17.97
N PHE A 158 -6.74 -5.87 -19.05
CA PHE A 158 -8.08 -6.43 -18.99
C PHE A 158 -8.13 -7.88 -19.45
N ILE A 159 -9.03 -8.65 -18.83
CA ILE A 159 -9.34 -10.04 -19.18
C ILE A 159 -10.78 -10.07 -19.69
N GLY A 160 -10.98 -10.52 -20.91
CA GLY A 160 -12.30 -10.60 -21.53
C GLY A 160 -12.98 -9.22 -21.63
N ASP A 161 -14.28 -9.16 -21.41
CA ASP A 161 -15.11 -7.97 -21.62
C ASP A 161 -15.05 -6.95 -20.46
N GLN A 162 -14.08 -7.05 -19.55
CA GLN A 162 -13.98 -6.16 -18.38
C GLN A 162 -13.77 -4.67 -18.72
N LEU A 163 -13.30 -4.38 -19.93
CA LEU A 163 -13.15 -3.03 -20.46
C LEU A 163 -14.49 -2.33 -20.63
N GLU A 164 -15.49 -3.06 -21.09
CA GLU A 164 -16.81 -2.54 -21.49
C GLU A 164 -17.86 -2.64 -20.39
N LEU A 165 -17.48 -3.03 -19.15
CA LEU A 165 -18.42 -3.12 -18.05
C LEU A 165 -19.02 -1.74 -17.75
N PRO A 166 -20.33 -1.56 -17.90
CA PRO A 166 -20.97 -0.26 -17.70
C PRO A 166 -21.11 0.07 -16.22
N VAL A 167 -21.04 1.35 -15.90
CA VAL A 167 -21.29 1.87 -14.56
C VAL A 167 -22.39 2.91 -14.61
N ALA A 168 -23.56 2.55 -14.09
CA ALA A 168 -24.74 3.42 -14.13
C ALA A 168 -24.58 4.74 -13.36
N ALA A 169 -23.70 4.78 -12.36
CA ALA A 169 -23.41 5.99 -11.59
C ALA A 169 -22.70 7.07 -12.42
N LEU A 170 -22.04 6.70 -13.50
CA LEU A 170 -21.27 7.59 -14.35
C LEU A 170 -21.94 7.71 -15.73
N ARG A 171 -22.45 8.89 -16.06
CA ARG A 171 -23.26 9.14 -17.28
C ARG A 171 -22.58 8.77 -18.57
N HIS A 172 -21.23 8.82 -18.62
CA HIS A 172 -20.44 8.42 -19.78
C HIS A 172 -20.28 6.91 -19.93
N GLY A 173 -20.82 6.10 -18.98
CA GLY A 173 -20.86 4.63 -19.06
C GLY A 173 -19.51 3.92 -18.89
N ARG A 174 -18.43 4.63 -18.63
CA ARG A 174 -17.08 4.07 -18.39
C ARG A 174 -16.76 4.06 -16.91
N HIS A 175 -16.13 3.00 -16.41
CA HIS A 175 -15.66 2.91 -15.04
C HIS A 175 -14.20 3.36 -14.92
N TYR A 176 -13.77 3.56 -13.67
CA TYR A 176 -12.39 3.88 -13.34
C TYR A 176 -11.70 2.68 -12.69
N ARG A 177 -10.38 2.64 -12.83
CA ARG A 177 -9.47 1.69 -12.21
C ARG A 177 -8.39 2.42 -11.42
N VAL A 178 -8.03 1.86 -10.26
CA VAL A 178 -6.87 2.32 -9.50
C VAL A 178 -5.61 1.83 -10.19
N VAL A 179 -4.63 2.74 -10.36
CA VAL A 179 -3.26 2.41 -10.71
C VAL A 179 -2.34 3.08 -9.70
N ASP A 180 -1.75 2.28 -8.84
CA ASP A 180 -0.74 2.71 -7.86
C ASP A 180 0.65 2.70 -8.50
N VAL A 181 1.48 3.70 -8.24
CA VAL A 181 2.78 3.88 -8.90
C VAL A 181 3.92 3.58 -7.93
N LYS A 182 4.81 2.68 -8.30
CA LYS A 182 5.95 2.29 -7.46
C LYS A 182 7.29 2.46 -8.19
N PHE A 183 8.22 3.17 -7.57
CA PHE A 183 9.60 3.28 -8.05
C PHE A 183 10.40 2.01 -7.75
N SER A 184 9.92 0.88 -8.23
CA SER A 184 10.55 -0.43 -8.04
C SER A 184 10.42 -1.29 -9.30
N THR A 185 11.18 -2.37 -9.36
CA THR A 185 10.97 -3.42 -10.36
C THR A 185 9.95 -4.40 -9.80
N LEU A 186 8.80 -4.52 -10.44
CA LEU A 186 7.77 -5.48 -10.06
C LEU A 186 8.16 -6.90 -10.48
N HIS A 187 8.04 -7.84 -9.56
CA HIS A 187 8.25 -9.26 -9.81
C HIS A 187 6.89 -9.95 -9.96
N LEU A 188 6.42 -10.05 -11.20
CA LEU A 188 5.10 -10.57 -11.51
C LEU A 188 5.07 -12.10 -11.46
N LEU A 189 4.02 -12.65 -10.87
CA LEU A 189 3.67 -14.05 -10.94
C LEU A 189 3.19 -14.42 -12.35
N LYS A 190 2.99 -15.72 -12.63
CA LYS A 190 2.55 -16.19 -13.95
C LYS A 190 1.20 -15.60 -14.38
N ASP A 191 0.32 -15.34 -13.43
CA ASP A 191 -1.01 -14.75 -13.62
C ASP A 191 -1.00 -13.22 -13.68
N GLY A 192 0.18 -12.59 -13.62
CA GLY A 192 0.34 -11.14 -13.59
C GLY A 192 0.11 -10.50 -12.22
N GLY A 193 -0.10 -11.29 -11.18
CA GLY A 193 -0.24 -10.81 -9.80
C GLY A 193 1.11 -10.53 -9.12
N LEU A 194 1.05 -9.99 -7.91
CA LEU A 194 2.20 -9.75 -7.03
C LEU A 194 2.45 -10.95 -6.10
N GLY A 195 3.69 -11.06 -5.64
CA GLY A 195 4.12 -12.13 -4.76
C GLY A 195 3.94 -11.83 -3.26
N ALA A 196 4.40 -12.78 -2.43
CA ALA A 196 4.29 -12.72 -0.97
C ALA A 196 5.08 -11.56 -0.33
N ASN A 197 6.03 -10.99 -1.04
CA ASN A 197 6.84 -9.87 -0.55
C ASN A 197 6.20 -8.50 -0.78
N ASP A 198 5.09 -8.45 -1.53
CA ASP A 198 4.43 -7.22 -1.94
C ASP A 198 3.01 -7.11 -1.33
N VAL A 199 2.76 -7.77 -0.20
CA VAL A 199 1.43 -7.79 0.45
C VAL A 199 1.02 -6.40 0.93
N ASP A 200 1.95 -5.57 1.33
CA ASP A 200 1.74 -4.17 1.69
C ASP A 200 1.23 -3.34 0.51
N VAL A 201 1.85 -3.50 -0.66
CA VAL A 201 1.43 -2.87 -1.92
C VAL A 201 0.05 -3.36 -2.34
N MET A 202 -0.18 -4.68 -2.23
CA MET A 202 -1.49 -5.28 -2.54
C MET A 202 -2.57 -4.72 -1.62
N ALA A 203 -2.31 -4.64 -0.31
CA ALA A 203 -3.26 -4.13 0.68
C ALA A 203 -3.63 -2.66 0.43
N GLN A 204 -2.65 -1.82 0.13
CA GLN A 204 -2.88 -0.43 -0.21
C GLN A 204 -3.76 -0.28 -1.45
N ALA A 205 -3.41 -0.96 -2.54
CA ALA A 205 -4.16 -0.92 -3.80
C ALA A 205 -5.59 -1.48 -3.63
N TRP A 206 -5.75 -2.52 -2.82
CA TRP A 206 -7.05 -3.12 -2.49
C TRP A 206 -7.96 -2.13 -1.74
N ILE A 207 -7.43 -1.42 -0.73
CA ILE A 207 -8.18 -0.39 0.01
C ILE A 207 -8.71 0.68 -0.95
N TYR A 208 -7.88 1.13 -1.86
CA TYR A 208 -8.31 2.11 -2.87
C TYR A 208 -9.37 1.55 -3.83
N ASN A 209 -9.23 0.27 -4.24
CA ASN A 209 -10.19 -0.37 -5.13
C ASN A 209 -11.58 -0.51 -4.49
N GLU A 210 -11.64 -0.85 -3.19
CA GLU A 210 -12.89 -0.94 -2.44
C GLU A 210 -13.56 0.43 -2.29
N ALA A 211 -12.79 1.45 -1.91
CA ALA A 211 -13.29 2.82 -1.80
C ALA A 211 -13.82 3.35 -3.16
N LEU A 212 -13.07 3.09 -4.24
CA LEU A 212 -13.51 3.42 -5.61
C LEU A 212 -14.79 2.67 -5.98
N GLY A 213 -14.86 1.38 -5.64
CA GLY A 213 -16.03 0.54 -5.90
C GLY A 213 -17.31 1.11 -5.28
N ARG A 214 -17.25 1.55 -4.03
CA ARG A 214 -18.37 2.24 -3.35
C ARG A 214 -18.74 3.54 -4.05
N LEU A 215 -17.73 4.33 -4.43
CA LEU A 215 -17.93 5.64 -5.04
C LEU A 215 -18.64 5.54 -6.39
N GLN A 216 -18.23 4.62 -7.24
CA GLN A 216 -18.82 4.44 -8.58
C GLN A 216 -19.94 3.40 -8.64
N GLY A 217 -20.23 2.70 -7.53
CA GLY A 217 -21.26 1.65 -7.48
C GLY A 217 -20.91 0.37 -8.24
N PHE A 218 -19.63 0.14 -8.46
CA PHE A 218 -19.07 -1.02 -9.13
C PHE A 218 -17.64 -1.24 -8.64
N THR A 219 -17.42 -2.29 -7.87
CA THR A 219 -16.07 -2.66 -7.43
C THR A 219 -15.32 -3.30 -8.59
N PRO A 220 -14.23 -2.67 -9.06
CA PRO A 220 -13.45 -3.25 -10.12
C PRO A 220 -12.88 -4.62 -9.73
N PRO A 221 -12.84 -5.61 -10.65
CA PRO A 221 -12.30 -6.93 -10.37
C PRO A 221 -10.83 -6.91 -9.95
N ALA A 222 -10.10 -5.84 -10.28
CA ALA A 222 -8.73 -5.65 -9.84
C ALA A 222 -8.35 -4.16 -9.81
N ALA A 223 -7.47 -3.80 -8.85
CA ALA A 223 -6.58 -2.65 -8.95
C ALA A 223 -5.29 -3.05 -9.67
N TYR A 224 -4.48 -2.05 -10.02
CA TYR A 224 -3.22 -2.24 -10.72
C TYR A 224 -2.07 -1.53 -10.03
N VAL A 225 -0.86 -2.04 -10.26
CA VAL A 225 0.38 -1.39 -9.83
C VAL A 225 1.30 -1.21 -11.03
N ALA A 226 1.75 0.02 -11.25
CA ALA A 226 2.72 0.37 -12.27
C ALA A 226 4.12 0.49 -11.63
N GLY A 227 5.04 -0.37 -12.01
CA GLY A 227 6.42 -0.31 -11.54
C GLY A 227 7.33 0.43 -12.52
N ARG A 228 8.46 0.91 -12.04
CA ARG A 228 9.50 1.48 -12.91
C ARG A 228 9.99 0.48 -13.97
N ALA A 229 9.99 -0.79 -13.62
CA ALA A 229 10.33 -1.91 -14.49
C ALA A 229 9.54 -3.14 -14.03
N TRP A 230 9.54 -4.19 -14.85
CA TRP A 230 8.86 -5.44 -14.51
C TRP A 230 9.67 -6.66 -14.91
N ARG A 231 9.43 -7.77 -14.22
CA ARG A 231 9.95 -9.11 -14.52
C ARG A 231 8.85 -10.13 -14.35
N GLN A 232 8.72 -11.05 -15.32
CA GLN A 232 7.79 -12.17 -15.27
C GLN A 232 8.44 -13.42 -15.85
N GLY A 233 8.86 -14.32 -15.00
CA GLY A 233 9.69 -15.46 -15.43
C GLY A 233 11.01 -15.00 -16.07
N ALA A 234 11.24 -15.34 -17.33
CA ALA A 234 12.39 -14.91 -18.11
C ALA A 234 12.18 -13.55 -18.81
N ALA A 235 10.94 -13.10 -18.94
CA ALA A 235 10.60 -11.82 -19.58
C ALA A 235 10.86 -10.65 -18.62
N ARG A 236 11.27 -9.52 -19.20
CA ARG A 236 11.53 -8.27 -18.45
C ARG A 236 11.33 -7.07 -19.36
N GLY A 237 10.97 -5.93 -18.77
CA GLY A 237 10.86 -4.64 -19.46
C GLY A 237 11.10 -3.48 -18.50
N ASP A 238 11.36 -2.32 -19.07
CA ASP A 238 11.66 -1.06 -18.37
C ASP A 238 10.62 0.03 -18.60
N ARG A 239 9.50 -0.31 -19.25
CA ARG A 239 8.36 0.59 -19.47
C ARG A 239 7.20 0.15 -18.60
N CYS A 240 6.76 1.07 -17.73
CA CYS A 240 5.72 0.80 -16.72
C CYS A 240 4.38 0.32 -17.32
N TRP A 241 4.00 0.82 -18.52
CA TRP A 241 2.73 0.48 -19.17
C TRP A 241 2.76 -0.80 -20.02
N GLU A 242 3.90 -1.44 -20.20
CA GLU A 242 3.97 -2.73 -20.89
C GLU A 242 3.33 -3.85 -20.06
N ARG A 243 3.47 -3.77 -18.75
CA ARG A 243 2.92 -4.75 -17.79
C ARG A 243 2.60 -4.09 -16.49
N LEU A 244 1.34 -4.17 -16.09
CA LEU A 244 0.86 -3.77 -14.77
C LEU A 244 0.72 -5.00 -13.89
N ALA A 245 1.10 -4.90 -12.62
CA ALA A 245 0.74 -5.94 -11.66
C ALA A 245 -0.75 -5.85 -11.33
N ARG A 246 -1.42 -7.00 -11.27
CA ARG A 246 -2.84 -7.09 -10.91
C ARG A 246 -2.99 -7.41 -9.42
N VAL A 247 -3.90 -6.69 -8.78
CA VAL A 247 -4.36 -6.95 -7.41
C VAL A 247 -5.86 -7.24 -7.47
N PRO A 248 -6.26 -8.51 -7.56
CA PRO A 248 -7.67 -8.89 -7.60
C PRO A 248 -8.43 -8.42 -6.35
N SER A 249 -9.72 -8.08 -6.50
CA SER A 249 -10.58 -7.72 -5.36
C SER A 249 -10.78 -8.89 -4.40
N ASP A 250 -10.71 -10.13 -4.90
CA ASP A 250 -10.79 -11.40 -4.18
C ASP A 250 -9.41 -12.05 -3.96
N ALA A 251 -8.33 -11.25 -3.94
CA ALA A 251 -6.97 -11.73 -3.82
C ALA A 251 -6.76 -12.60 -2.57
N TYR A 252 -6.10 -13.75 -2.77
CA TYR A 252 -5.71 -14.68 -1.72
C TYR A 252 -4.19 -14.75 -1.57
N VAL A 253 -3.69 -14.51 -0.37
CA VAL A 253 -2.26 -14.50 -0.06
C VAL A 253 -1.83 -15.89 0.41
N ARG A 254 -1.41 -16.73 -0.53
CA ARG A 254 -1.05 -18.15 -0.26
C ARG A 254 -0.01 -18.33 0.84
N SER A 255 0.95 -17.42 0.98
CA SER A 255 1.97 -17.50 2.02
C SER A 255 1.44 -17.30 3.44
N ARG A 256 0.22 -16.77 3.58
CA ARG A 256 -0.47 -16.53 4.85
C ARG A 256 -1.71 -17.39 5.01
N ASP A 257 -2.08 -18.13 3.98
CA ASP A 257 -3.30 -18.94 3.92
C ASP A 257 -4.56 -18.12 4.22
N GLU A 258 -4.65 -16.90 3.65
CA GLU A 258 -5.67 -15.91 4.00
C GLU A 258 -6.01 -15.00 2.83
N ASP A 259 -7.27 -14.55 2.74
CA ASP A 259 -7.69 -13.52 1.81
C ASP A 259 -7.17 -12.14 2.20
N LEU A 260 -6.96 -11.29 1.19
CA LEU A 260 -6.40 -9.96 1.38
C LEU A 260 -7.33 -9.04 2.19
N ALA A 261 -8.64 -9.21 2.06
CA ALA A 261 -9.63 -8.43 2.82
C ALA A 261 -9.49 -8.67 4.33
N SER A 262 -9.29 -9.93 4.74
CA SER A 262 -9.05 -10.32 6.14
C SER A 262 -7.73 -9.75 6.66
N ILE A 263 -6.67 -9.79 5.86
CA ILE A 263 -5.37 -9.18 6.20
C ILE A 263 -5.55 -7.67 6.45
N VAL A 264 -6.22 -6.97 5.54
CA VAL A 264 -6.49 -5.52 5.67
C VAL A 264 -7.35 -5.21 6.89
N ALA A 265 -8.38 -6.02 7.15
CA ALA A 265 -9.24 -5.81 8.31
C ALA A 265 -8.45 -5.91 9.62
N ARG A 266 -7.56 -6.90 9.75
CA ARG A 266 -6.69 -7.05 10.93
C ARG A 266 -5.67 -5.92 11.03
N ALA A 267 -5.07 -5.50 9.92
CA ALA A 267 -4.16 -4.36 9.90
C ALA A 267 -4.86 -3.08 10.38
N CYS A 268 -6.07 -2.82 9.92
CA CYS A 268 -6.85 -1.68 10.38
C CYS A 268 -7.24 -1.78 11.86
N ALA A 269 -7.58 -2.98 12.34
CA ALA A 269 -7.87 -3.22 13.76
C ALA A 269 -6.63 -2.97 14.63
N TRP A 270 -5.44 -3.40 14.17
CA TRP A 270 -4.17 -3.11 14.82
C TRP A 270 -3.93 -1.61 14.99
N ILE A 271 -4.05 -0.81 13.92
CA ILE A 271 -3.82 0.63 13.96
C ILE A 271 -4.79 1.33 14.93
N ARG A 272 -6.07 0.91 14.94
CA ARG A 272 -7.04 1.45 15.91
C ARG A 272 -6.68 1.09 17.34
N ARG A 273 -6.33 -0.18 17.58
CA ARG A 273 -5.90 -0.64 18.90
C ARG A 273 -4.63 0.06 19.37
N LEU A 274 -3.65 0.26 18.48
CA LEU A 274 -2.44 1.02 18.77
C LEU A 274 -2.78 2.43 19.26
N ARG A 275 -3.68 3.13 18.58
CA ARG A 275 -4.06 4.52 18.92
C ARG A 275 -4.85 4.63 20.22
N THR A 276 -5.58 3.59 20.62
CA THR A 276 -6.40 3.59 21.83
C THR A 276 -5.67 3.05 23.07
N GLU A 277 -4.79 2.07 22.88
CA GLU A 277 -4.15 1.36 23.99
C GLU A 277 -2.62 1.57 24.03
N GLY A 278 -2.01 1.94 22.90
CA GLY A 278 -0.56 1.92 22.71
C GLY A 278 0.24 2.82 23.63
N ALA A 279 -0.37 3.89 24.16
CA ALA A 279 0.27 4.79 25.13
C ALA A 279 0.64 4.09 26.45
N GLU A 280 -0.10 3.04 26.82
CA GLU A 280 0.12 2.28 28.06
C GLU A 280 1.09 1.11 27.85
N TRP A 281 1.44 0.80 26.61
CA TRP A 281 2.28 -0.35 26.31
C TRP A 281 3.76 -0.07 26.59
N ARG A 282 4.47 -1.14 26.88
CA ARG A 282 5.91 -1.13 27.14
C ARG A 282 6.60 -2.14 26.28
N VAL A 283 7.78 -1.80 25.79
CA VAL A 283 8.63 -2.69 24.99
C VAL A 283 9.70 -3.37 25.84
N LEU A 284 10.18 -2.67 26.87
CA LEU A 284 11.22 -3.16 27.78
C LEU A 284 10.73 -3.18 29.23
N PRO A 285 11.22 -4.10 30.10
CA PRO A 285 12.19 -5.17 29.79
C PRO A 285 11.60 -6.34 29.00
N ILE A 286 10.30 -6.47 28.90
CA ILE A 286 9.55 -7.45 28.10
C ILE A 286 8.38 -6.74 27.46
N PRO A 287 8.10 -6.96 26.16
CA PRO A 287 6.94 -6.39 25.49
C PRO A 287 5.63 -6.72 26.20
N SER A 288 4.80 -5.72 26.47
CA SER A 288 3.50 -5.91 27.13
C SER A 288 2.46 -6.58 26.24
N VAL A 289 2.67 -6.53 24.93
CA VAL A 289 1.85 -7.21 23.92
C VAL A 289 2.75 -7.91 22.90
N PRO A 290 2.33 -9.06 22.36
CA PRO A 290 3.18 -9.85 21.44
C PRO A 290 3.59 -9.11 20.17
N GLU A 291 2.75 -8.19 19.72
CA GLU A 291 2.96 -7.42 18.49
C GLU A 291 4.17 -6.47 18.56
N LEU A 292 4.64 -6.14 19.77
CA LEU A 292 5.81 -5.28 19.97
C LEU A 292 7.15 -6.03 19.96
N TRP A 293 7.17 -7.34 19.68
CA TRP A 293 8.43 -8.01 19.42
C TRP A 293 9.06 -7.51 18.12
N PRO A 294 10.37 -7.16 18.15
CA PRO A 294 11.05 -6.62 16.97
C PRO A 294 11.19 -7.69 15.86
N ASN A 295 11.13 -7.24 14.61
CA ASN A 295 11.41 -8.08 13.45
C ASN A 295 12.57 -7.50 12.64
N MET A 296 13.81 -7.89 12.97
CA MET A 296 15.02 -7.42 12.29
C MET A 296 15.18 -7.94 10.84
N LYS A 297 14.26 -8.82 10.37
CA LYS A 297 14.21 -9.26 8.96
C LYS A 297 13.47 -8.29 8.06
N ALA A 298 12.63 -7.43 8.62
CA ALA A 298 11.96 -6.35 7.92
C ALA A 298 12.87 -5.12 7.89
N ASN A 299 13.07 -4.54 6.70
CA ASN A 299 14.03 -3.44 6.48
C ASN A 299 13.34 -2.09 6.21
N SER A 300 12.01 -2.07 6.25
CA SER A 300 11.21 -0.88 5.93
C SER A 300 10.93 -0.04 7.19
N ASP A 301 11.90 0.05 8.09
CA ASP A 301 11.79 0.55 9.45
C ASP A 301 12.34 1.97 9.68
N PHE A 302 12.82 2.64 8.63
CA PHE A 302 13.24 4.03 8.75
C PHE A 302 12.07 4.94 9.19
N PRO A 303 12.29 5.83 10.14
CA PRO A 303 13.54 6.24 10.78
C PRO A 303 13.77 5.59 12.17
N TRP A 304 13.39 4.34 12.36
CA TRP A 304 13.42 3.66 13.67
C TRP A 304 14.37 2.45 13.72
N HIS A 305 15.21 2.27 12.70
CA HIS A 305 16.08 1.09 12.58
C HIS A 305 17.00 0.91 13.80
N THR A 306 17.68 1.98 14.23
CA THR A 306 18.59 1.95 15.39
C THR A 306 17.83 1.62 16.67
N ALA A 307 16.72 2.28 16.93
CA ALA A 307 15.89 2.01 18.11
C ALA A 307 15.38 0.57 18.13
N LYS A 308 14.89 0.08 16.98
CA LYS A 308 14.44 -1.32 16.83
C LYS A 308 15.58 -2.31 17.11
N ALA A 309 16.79 -2.04 16.58
CA ALA A 309 17.96 -2.89 16.79
C ALA A 309 18.40 -2.90 18.27
N GLU A 310 18.39 -1.76 18.96
CA GLU A 310 18.66 -1.69 20.40
C GLU A 310 17.65 -2.50 21.22
N ILE A 311 16.37 -2.43 20.89
CA ILE A 311 15.31 -3.20 21.53
C ILE A 311 15.56 -4.70 21.29
N ALA A 312 15.84 -5.09 20.05
CA ALA A 312 16.07 -6.48 19.68
C ALA A 312 17.29 -7.08 20.44
N VAL A 313 18.36 -6.30 20.61
CA VAL A 313 19.51 -6.72 21.41
C VAL A 313 19.13 -6.91 22.89
N LYS A 314 18.40 -5.97 23.50
CA LYS A 314 17.98 -6.05 24.91
C LYS A 314 17.00 -7.21 25.17
N LEU A 315 16.22 -7.58 24.19
CA LEU A 315 15.26 -8.71 24.27
C LEU A 315 15.92 -10.05 23.87
N ALA A 316 17.18 -10.06 23.44
CA ALA A 316 17.86 -11.21 22.87
C ALA A 316 17.07 -11.88 21.73
N ASP A 317 16.46 -11.05 20.86
CA ASP A 317 15.60 -11.52 19.79
C ASP A 317 16.39 -12.25 18.71
N LEU A 318 15.90 -13.43 18.31
CA LEU A 318 16.59 -14.30 17.35
C LEU A 318 16.58 -13.75 15.92
N THR A 319 15.75 -12.76 15.61
CA THR A 319 15.72 -12.16 14.28
C THR A 319 16.95 -11.30 13.96
N ILE A 320 17.76 -10.96 14.99
CA ILE A 320 19.09 -10.33 14.84
C ILE A 320 20.07 -11.25 14.12
N LEU A 321 19.91 -12.58 14.28
CA LEU A 321 20.86 -13.53 13.73
C LEU A 321 20.80 -13.53 12.21
N PRO A 322 21.96 -13.46 11.51
CA PRO A 322 22.02 -13.59 10.07
C PRO A 322 21.33 -14.89 9.65
N ARG A 323 20.57 -14.87 8.55
CA ARG A 323 20.10 -16.12 7.93
C ARG A 323 21.36 -16.93 7.57
N GLU A 324 21.63 -18.01 8.26
CA GLU A 324 22.56 -19.02 7.75
C GLU A 324 22.07 -19.41 6.36
N ARG A 325 22.89 -19.17 5.33
CA ARG A 325 22.67 -19.80 4.04
C ARG A 325 22.67 -21.29 4.35
N ARG A 326 21.53 -21.94 4.29
CA ARG A 326 21.47 -23.41 4.24
C ARG A 326 22.37 -23.78 3.06
N ALA A 327 23.62 -24.13 3.37
CA ALA A 327 24.50 -24.80 2.44
C ALA A 327 23.69 -25.98 1.93
N SER A 328 23.45 -26.04 0.62
CA SER A 328 22.67 -27.12 0.03
C SER A 328 23.39 -28.40 0.38
N CYS A 329 22.83 -29.19 1.29
CA CYS A 329 23.29 -30.55 1.61
C CYS A 329 23.10 -31.52 0.45
N ARG A 330 23.20 -31.06 -0.80
CA ARG A 330 23.21 -31.90 -2.00
C ARG A 330 24.58 -32.48 -2.33
N GLY A 331 25.67 -32.03 -1.66
CA GLY A 331 27.03 -32.52 -1.90
C GLY A 331 27.50 -33.64 -0.99
N ALA A 332 26.69 -34.10 -0.02
CA ALA A 332 27.15 -35.10 0.98
C ALA A 332 26.64 -36.53 0.72
N ARG A 333 25.77 -36.76 -0.26
CA ARG A 333 25.30 -38.10 -0.62
C ARG A 333 26.10 -38.79 -1.72
N ASP A 334 26.77 -38.04 -2.59
CA ASP A 334 27.55 -38.61 -3.70
C ASP A 334 28.96 -39.07 -3.33
N ARG A 335 29.39 -38.99 -2.07
CA ARG A 335 30.72 -39.48 -1.63
C ARG A 335 30.67 -40.76 -0.82
N ARG A 336 29.53 -41.37 -0.57
CA ARG A 336 29.42 -42.67 0.10
C ARG A 336 29.26 -43.87 -0.85
N ASP A 337 28.93 -43.64 -2.11
CA ASP A 337 28.73 -44.70 -3.10
C ASP A 337 29.96 -44.90 -4.02
N ALA A 338 31.09 -44.23 -3.72
CA ALA A 338 32.36 -44.41 -4.45
C ALA A 338 33.45 -45.16 -3.69
N MET A 339 33.12 -45.74 -2.55
CA MET A 339 34.03 -46.66 -1.80
C MET A 339 33.22 -47.84 -1.25
N GLY A 340 32.83 -48.70 -2.15
CA GLY A 340 32.25 -50.00 -1.88
C GLY A 340 32.45 -50.89 -3.07
#